data_77026eb5c77df58b7295138eb60ff237
#
_entry.id   77026eb5c77df58b7295138eb60ff237
#
_cell.length_a   1.000
_cell.length_b   1.000
_cell.length_c   1.000
_cell.angle_alpha   90.00
_cell.angle_beta   90.00
_cell.angle_gamma   90.00
#
_symmetry.space_group_name_H-M   'P 1'
#
loop_
_entity.id
_entity.type
_entity.pdbx_description
1 polymer ?
#
loop_
_entity_poly.entity_id
_entity_poly.type
_entity_poly.pdbx_seq_one_letter_code
_entity_poly.pdbx_strand_id
1 'polypeptide(L)'
;DRTQWVDLCYKIAQPVLENMSKGELQKNMQLELSPTWDGRDKRVAYMEAFGRLMAGISPWLELPDDDTAEGKQRKQIREWALKAYQNAVDPQSPDYLLWKGHQQLLVDAAYLAESFIRAPKATWGQLDDTTKERYIECFKKVRVIRPAYNNWLLFRDMVEAFLLSVGEKPDGYALT
;
A
#
# COMPACT_ATOMS: atom_id res chain seq x y z
N ASP A 1 -5.49 -22.68 13.96
CA ASP A 1 -6.20 -21.77 14.87
C ASP A 1 -5.71 -20.33 14.73
N ARG A 2 -6.19 -19.40 15.55
CA ARG A 2 -5.86 -17.96 15.44
C ARG A 2 -4.36 -17.69 15.57
N THR A 3 -3.70 -18.33 16.52
CA THR A 3 -2.26 -18.13 16.76
C THR A 3 -1.44 -18.49 15.53
N GLN A 4 -1.73 -19.61 14.89
CA GLN A 4 -1.04 -20.01 13.65
C GLN A 4 -1.24 -19.01 12.52
N TRP A 5 -2.45 -18.46 12.37
CA TRP A 5 -2.74 -17.45 11.37
C TRP A 5 -2.01 -16.13 11.66
N VAL A 6 -1.95 -15.71 12.93
CA VAL A 6 -1.23 -14.51 13.35
C VAL A 6 0.28 -14.68 13.11
N ASP A 7 0.84 -15.83 13.47
CA ASP A 7 2.26 -16.14 13.23
C ASP A 7 2.60 -16.17 11.75
N LEU A 8 1.73 -16.72 10.91
CA LEU A 8 1.90 -16.72 9.46
C LEU A 8 1.82 -15.29 8.91
N CYS A 9 0.82 -14.52 9.35
CA CYS A 9 0.68 -13.11 8.96
C CYS A 9 1.93 -12.30 9.33
N TYR A 10 2.45 -12.47 10.55
CA TYR A 10 3.67 -11.81 10.99
C TYR A 10 4.88 -12.19 10.12
N LYS A 11 5.07 -13.49 9.86
CA LYS A 11 6.18 -13.98 9.01
C LYS A 11 6.14 -13.43 7.59
N ILE A 12 4.95 -13.21 7.03
CA ILE A 12 4.79 -12.60 5.70
C ILE A 12 5.03 -11.09 5.75
N ALA A 13 4.52 -10.41 6.77
CA ALA A 13 4.59 -8.96 6.89
C ALA A 13 5.98 -8.44 7.27
N GLN A 14 6.65 -9.13 8.19
CA GLN A 14 7.93 -8.69 8.75
C GLN A 14 8.99 -8.36 7.69
N PRO A 15 9.34 -9.24 6.74
CA PRO A 15 10.43 -8.97 5.80
C PRO A 15 10.15 -7.77 4.89
N VAL A 16 8.89 -7.49 4.58
CA VAL A 16 8.51 -6.34 3.77
C VAL A 16 8.54 -5.07 4.61
N LEU A 17 7.82 -5.05 5.72
CA LEU A 17 7.60 -3.83 6.50
C LEU A 17 8.83 -3.42 7.31
N GLU A 18 9.56 -4.36 7.88
CA GLU A 18 10.80 -4.07 8.59
C GLU A 18 11.84 -3.44 7.67
N ASN A 19 12.07 -4.01 6.49
CA ASN A 19 13.00 -3.43 5.51
C ASN A 19 12.52 -2.08 5.00
N MET A 20 11.25 -1.98 4.61
CA MET A 20 10.70 -0.73 4.06
C MET A 20 10.66 0.38 5.12
N SER A 21 10.50 0.05 6.41
CA SER A 21 10.57 1.03 7.48
C SER A 21 11.94 1.68 7.64
N LYS A 22 12.99 1.02 7.14
CA LYS A 22 14.39 1.46 7.15
C LYS A 22 14.84 2.06 5.81
N GLY A 23 13.99 2.05 4.79
CA GLY A 23 14.36 2.44 3.43
C GLY A 23 15.26 1.41 2.74
N GLU A 24 15.12 0.14 3.06
CA GLU A 24 15.98 -0.96 2.60
C GLU A 24 15.24 -2.06 1.83
N LEU A 25 13.93 -1.89 1.54
CA LEU A 25 13.15 -2.92 0.85
C LEU A 25 13.72 -3.20 -0.55
N GLN A 26 13.93 -2.17 -1.36
CA GLN A 26 14.44 -2.32 -2.72
C GLN A 26 15.86 -2.86 -2.76
N LYS A 27 16.65 -2.62 -1.73
CA LYS A 27 18.02 -3.17 -1.58
C LYS A 27 18.02 -4.65 -1.23
N ASN A 28 17.11 -5.08 -0.35
CA ASN A 28 17.15 -6.40 0.27
C ASN A 28 16.18 -7.40 -0.37
N MET A 29 15.10 -6.93 -1.01
CA MET A 29 14.13 -7.78 -1.71
C MET A 29 14.62 -8.07 -3.12
N GLN A 30 15.18 -9.26 -3.34
CA GLN A 30 15.54 -9.74 -4.68
C GLN A 30 14.27 -10.10 -5.46
N LEU A 31 14.21 -9.63 -6.70
CA LEU A 31 13.08 -9.91 -7.59
C LEU A 31 13.42 -11.09 -8.52
N GLU A 32 12.65 -12.17 -8.40
CA GLU A 32 12.64 -13.23 -9.38
C GLU A 32 11.74 -12.83 -10.55
N LEU A 33 12.33 -12.63 -11.71
CA LEU A 33 11.61 -12.29 -12.93
C LEU A 33 11.36 -13.54 -13.77
N SER A 34 10.17 -13.60 -14.41
CA SER A 34 9.90 -14.64 -15.39
C SER A 34 10.96 -14.62 -16.51
N PRO A 35 11.38 -15.78 -17.05
CA PRO A 35 12.21 -15.84 -18.26
C PRO A 35 11.59 -15.12 -19.46
N THR A 36 10.25 -14.95 -19.46
CA THR A 36 9.48 -14.23 -20.46
C THR A 36 8.99 -12.88 -19.96
N TRP A 37 9.80 -12.21 -19.13
CA TRP A 37 9.46 -10.88 -18.61
C TRP A 37 9.19 -9.90 -19.77
N ASP A 38 8.11 -9.14 -19.66
CA ASP A 38 7.63 -8.24 -20.71
C ASP A 38 8.41 -6.91 -20.84
N GLY A 39 9.49 -6.76 -20.07
CA GLY A 39 10.34 -5.56 -20.07
C GLY A 39 9.82 -4.37 -19.29
N ARG A 40 8.66 -4.50 -18.60
CA ARG A 40 8.18 -3.42 -17.72
C ARG A 40 9.18 -3.13 -16.60
N ASP A 41 9.10 -1.94 -16.04
CA ASP A 41 9.92 -1.58 -14.88
C ASP A 41 9.66 -2.57 -13.73
N LYS A 42 10.70 -3.31 -13.35
CA LYS A 42 10.60 -4.32 -12.29
C LYS A 42 10.19 -3.74 -10.93
N ARG A 43 10.34 -2.42 -10.71
CA ARG A 43 9.93 -1.73 -9.48
C ARG A 43 8.43 -1.79 -9.22
N VAL A 44 7.60 -2.16 -10.20
CA VAL A 44 6.18 -2.45 -9.98
C VAL A 44 5.98 -3.51 -8.90
N ALA A 45 6.90 -4.48 -8.77
CA ALA A 45 6.81 -5.55 -7.79
C ALA A 45 6.89 -5.06 -6.33
N TYR A 46 7.62 -3.99 -6.06
CA TYR A 46 7.67 -3.42 -4.70
C TYR A 46 6.36 -2.77 -4.29
N MET A 47 5.70 -2.06 -5.21
CA MET A 47 4.37 -1.51 -4.96
C MET A 47 3.33 -2.62 -4.80
N GLU A 48 3.41 -3.67 -5.61
CA GLU A 48 2.54 -4.84 -5.49
C GLU A 48 2.72 -5.54 -4.14
N ALA A 49 3.96 -5.81 -3.72
CA ALA A 49 4.26 -6.44 -2.43
C ALA A 49 3.71 -5.62 -1.26
N PHE A 50 3.99 -4.32 -1.23
CA PHE A 50 3.54 -3.44 -0.15
C PHE A 50 2.03 -3.22 -0.18
N GLY A 51 1.44 -2.88 -1.33
CA GLY A 51 0.02 -2.57 -1.46
C GLY A 51 -0.87 -3.74 -1.07
N ARG A 52 -0.61 -4.93 -1.62
CA ARG A 52 -1.40 -6.14 -1.32
C ARG A 52 -1.24 -6.58 0.12
N LEU A 53 -0.01 -6.51 0.66
CA LEU A 53 0.22 -6.79 2.08
C LEU A 53 -0.63 -5.86 2.96
N MET A 54 -0.57 -4.55 2.71
CA MET A 54 -1.29 -3.57 3.53
C MET A 54 -2.80 -3.73 3.44
N ALA A 55 -3.37 -4.00 2.26
CA ALA A 55 -4.80 -4.31 2.13
C ALA A 55 -5.20 -5.54 2.96
N GLY A 56 -4.35 -6.57 2.98
CA GLY A 56 -4.60 -7.79 3.73
C GLY A 56 -4.55 -7.63 5.25
N ILE A 57 -3.55 -6.92 5.77
CA ILE A 57 -3.31 -6.83 7.22
C ILE A 57 -3.98 -5.63 7.89
N SER A 58 -4.40 -4.60 7.16
CA SER A 58 -4.96 -3.38 7.73
C SER A 58 -6.11 -3.61 8.72
N PRO A 59 -7.09 -4.50 8.47
CA PRO A 59 -8.14 -4.75 9.45
C PRO A 59 -7.62 -5.32 10.78
N TRP A 60 -6.53 -6.08 10.73
CA TRP A 60 -5.89 -6.59 11.93
C TRP A 60 -5.15 -5.47 12.68
N LEU A 61 -4.51 -4.54 11.95
CA LEU A 61 -3.84 -3.39 12.54
C LEU A 61 -4.84 -2.41 13.20
N GLU A 62 -6.10 -2.37 12.76
CA GLU A 62 -7.15 -1.50 13.32
C GLU A 62 -7.66 -1.99 14.69
N LEU A 63 -7.38 -3.24 15.07
CA LEU A 63 -7.74 -3.76 16.37
C LEU A 63 -7.07 -2.95 17.49
N PRO A 64 -7.75 -2.77 18.64
CA PRO A 64 -7.20 -2.02 19.77
C PRO A 64 -5.93 -2.69 20.31
N ASP A 65 -5.07 -1.88 20.92
CA ASP A 65 -3.87 -2.37 21.60
C ASP A 65 -4.26 -3.19 22.83
N ASP A 66 -3.49 -4.25 23.07
CA ASP A 66 -3.59 -5.11 24.23
C ASP A 66 -2.21 -5.69 24.58
N ASP A 67 -2.09 -6.27 25.78
CA ASP A 67 -0.83 -6.80 26.30
C ASP A 67 -0.55 -8.26 25.92
N THR A 68 -1.38 -8.84 25.07
CA THR A 68 -1.18 -10.20 24.55
C THR A 68 0.04 -10.29 23.63
N ALA A 69 0.52 -11.50 23.40
CA ALA A 69 1.60 -11.73 22.41
C ALA A 69 1.18 -11.23 21.02
N GLU A 70 -0.07 -11.46 20.61
CA GLU A 70 -0.63 -10.95 19.37
C GLU A 70 -0.66 -9.42 19.34
N GLY A 71 -1.09 -8.77 20.45
CA GLY A 71 -1.14 -7.30 20.55
C GLY A 71 0.24 -6.66 20.39
N LYS A 72 1.27 -7.27 20.97
CA LYS A 72 2.67 -6.82 20.82
C LYS A 72 3.19 -6.96 19.40
N GLN A 73 2.90 -8.10 18.75
CA GLN A 73 3.25 -8.30 17.33
C GLN A 73 2.53 -7.28 16.43
N ARG A 74 1.23 -7.06 16.65
CA ARG A 74 0.42 -6.08 15.91
C ARG A 74 0.96 -4.67 16.06
N LYS A 75 1.32 -4.26 17.26
CA LYS A 75 1.92 -2.96 17.53
C LYS A 75 3.24 -2.77 16.77
N GLN A 76 4.11 -3.77 16.81
CA GLN A 76 5.38 -3.73 16.09
C GLN A 76 5.18 -3.62 14.57
N ILE A 77 4.26 -4.41 14.00
CA ILE A 77 3.92 -4.34 12.57
C ILE A 77 3.33 -2.98 12.22
N ARG A 78 2.50 -2.40 13.07
CA ARG A 78 1.92 -1.05 12.85
C ARG A 78 3.01 0.03 12.84
N GLU A 79 3.97 -0.03 13.75
CA GLU A 79 5.09 0.92 13.79
C GLU A 79 5.93 0.86 12.50
N TRP A 80 6.22 -0.33 12.00
CA TRP A 80 6.92 -0.50 10.71
C TRP A 80 6.06 -0.04 9.54
N ALA A 81 4.78 -0.39 9.55
CA ALA A 81 3.86 0.01 8.48
C ALA A 81 3.75 1.53 8.33
N LEU A 82 3.65 2.28 9.44
CA LEU A 82 3.58 3.74 9.40
C LEU A 82 4.83 4.37 8.76
N LYS A 83 6.03 3.87 9.10
CA LYS A 83 7.27 4.31 8.45
C LYS A 83 7.36 3.87 6.99
N ALA A 84 6.88 2.66 6.69
CA ALA A 84 6.82 2.17 5.31
C ALA A 84 5.88 3.02 4.45
N TYR A 85 4.73 3.44 4.96
CA TYR A 85 3.84 4.40 4.28
C TYR A 85 4.54 5.73 3.99
N GLN A 86 5.32 6.27 4.92
CA GLN A 86 6.09 7.49 4.70
C GLN A 86 7.12 7.30 3.58
N ASN A 87 7.91 6.22 3.66
CA ASN A 87 8.94 5.91 2.66
C ASN A 87 8.36 5.67 1.26
N ALA A 88 7.16 5.10 1.16
CA ALA A 88 6.49 4.81 -0.11
C ALA A 88 6.25 6.06 -0.97
N VAL A 89 6.07 7.22 -0.36
CA VAL A 89 5.72 8.48 -1.04
C VAL A 89 6.73 9.60 -0.82
N ASP A 90 7.81 9.35 -0.07
CA ASP A 90 8.89 10.33 0.08
C ASP A 90 9.86 10.24 -1.09
N PRO A 91 9.95 11.27 -1.96
CA PRO A 91 10.88 11.28 -3.10
C PRO A 91 12.36 11.15 -2.72
N GLN A 92 12.71 11.39 -1.46
CA GLN A 92 14.07 11.24 -0.96
C GLN A 92 14.35 9.83 -0.41
N SER A 93 13.31 9.02 -0.22
CA SER A 93 13.46 7.66 0.28
C SER A 93 14.01 6.74 -0.83
N PRO A 94 14.99 5.85 -0.50
CA PRO A 94 15.39 4.77 -1.41
C PRO A 94 14.23 3.83 -1.78
N ASP A 95 13.20 3.76 -0.93
CA ASP A 95 12.01 2.93 -1.12
C ASP A 95 10.81 3.71 -1.68
N TYR A 96 11.05 4.90 -2.26
CA TYR A 96 10.00 5.60 -3.01
C TYR A 96 9.43 4.70 -4.09
N LEU A 97 8.12 4.47 -4.05
CA LEU A 97 7.46 3.55 -4.96
C LEU A 97 7.22 4.16 -6.34
N LEU A 98 7.06 3.29 -7.33
CA LEU A 98 6.72 3.70 -8.68
C LEU A 98 5.22 4.05 -8.77
N TRP A 99 4.89 5.30 -9.19
CA TRP A 99 3.52 5.81 -9.25
C TRP A 99 3.04 6.13 -10.67
N LYS A 100 3.84 5.83 -11.70
CA LYS A 100 3.52 6.06 -13.11
C LYS A 100 4.34 5.15 -14.02
N GLY A 101 3.84 4.92 -15.24
CA GLY A 101 4.62 4.23 -16.28
C GLY A 101 4.16 2.82 -16.59
N HIS A 102 3.26 2.23 -15.79
CA HIS A 102 2.69 0.91 -16.09
C HIS A 102 1.24 0.77 -15.59
N GLN A 103 0.41 0.02 -16.30
CA GLN A 103 -1.01 -0.15 -15.93
C GLN A 103 -1.20 -0.88 -14.60
N GLN A 104 -0.32 -1.82 -14.24
CA GLN A 104 -0.37 -2.57 -12.97
C GLN A 104 -0.45 -1.65 -11.75
N LEU A 105 0.13 -0.46 -11.84
CA LEU A 105 0.15 0.51 -10.73
C LEU A 105 -1.25 0.96 -10.30
N LEU A 106 -2.25 0.90 -11.19
CA LEU A 106 -3.64 1.19 -10.81
C LEU A 106 -4.17 0.13 -9.82
N VAL A 107 -3.87 -1.14 -10.08
CA VAL A 107 -4.27 -2.26 -9.22
C VAL A 107 -3.63 -2.12 -7.83
N ASP A 108 -2.33 -1.87 -7.80
CA ASP A 108 -1.58 -1.83 -6.54
C ASP A 108 -1.87 -0.55 -5.74
N ALA A 109 -2.15 0.57 -6.43
CA ALA A 109 -2.67 1.78 -5.80
C ALA A 109 -4.05 1.56 -5.18
N ALA A 110 -4.92 0.78 -5.82
CA ALA A 110 -6.23 0.45 -5.27
C ALA A 110 -6.12 -0.34 -3.96
N TYR A 111 -5.20 -1.30 -3.87
CA TYR A 111 -4.95 -2.01 -2.61
C TYR A 111 -4.44 -1.07 -1.51
N LEU A 112 -3.57 -0.12 -1.82
CA LEU A 112 -3.14 0.88 -0.84
C LEU A 112 -4.30 1.79 -0.41
N ALA A 113 -5.12 2.25 -1.34
CA ALA A 113 -6.32 3.02 -1.05
C ALA A 113 -7.29 2.23 -0.14
N GLU A 114 -7.51 0.95 -0.45
CA GLU A 114 -8.33 0.04 0.37
C GLU A 114 -7.77 -0.08 1.79
N SER A 115 -6.45 -0.18 1.96
CA SER A 115 -5.84 -0.27 3.28
C SER A 115 -6.17 0.92 4.19
N PHE A 116 -6.20 2.12 3.63
CA PHE A 116 -6.59 3.34 4.34
C PHE A 116 -8.09 3.38 4.69
N ILE A 117 -8.94 2.91 3.79
CA ILE A 117 -10.39 2.83 4.02
C ILE A 117 -10.72 1.80 5.10
N ARG A 118 -10.05 0.64 5.08
CA ARG A 118 -10.31 -0.47 6.01
C ARG A 118 -9.77 -0.25 7.42
N ALA A 119 -8.75 0.58 7.57
CA ALA A 119 -8.11 0.83 8.85
C ALA A 119 -7.77 2.33 9.03
N PRO A 120 -8.77 3.21 8.98
CA PRO A 120 -8.51 4.65 8.95
C PRO A 120 -7.81 5.18 10.20
N LYS A 121 -8.01 4.57 11.37
CA LYS A 121 -7.39 5.01 12.62
C LYS A 121 -5.96 4.51 12.77
N ALA A 122 -5.69 3.28 12.34
CA ALA A 122 -4.37 2.66 12.47
C ALA A 122 -3.42 3.03 11.33
N THR A 123 -3.93 3.54 10.21
CA THR A 123 -3.14 3.89 9.02
C THR A 123 -3.25 5.38 8.70
N TRP A 124 -4.18 5.81 7.87
CA TRP A 124 -4.31 7.20 7.40
C TRP A 124 -4.30 8.23 8.53
N GLY A 125 -5.05 7.98 9.60
CA GLY A 125 -5.16 8.87 10.75
C GLY A 125 -3.86 9.08 11.53
N GLN A 126 -2.88 8.18 11.38
CA GLN A 126 -1.58 8.27 12.05
C GLN A 126 -0.49 8.94 11.18
N LEU A 127 -0.75 9.17 9.90
CA LEU A 127 0.22 9.81 9.03
C LEU A 127 0.25 11.33 9.26
N ASP A 128 1.44 11.91 9.11
CA ASP A 128 1.60 13.36 9.10
C ASP A 128 1.02 13.99 7.83
N ASP A 129 0.76 15.29 7.87
CA ASP A 129 0.09 16.01 6.78
C ASP A 129 0.90 15.97 5.48
N THR A 130 2.22 16.09 5.55
CA THR A 130 3.09 16.00 4.37
C THR A 130 2.97 14.63 3.69
N THR A 131 2.95 13.55 4.47
CA THR A 131 2.76 12.20 3.94
C THR A 131 1.39 12.03 3.31
N LYS A 132 0.33 12.56 3.94
CA LYS A 132 -1.03 12.55 3.39
C LYS A 132 -1.13 13.29 2.07
N GLU A 133 -0.59 14.50 1.98
CA GLU A 133 -0.54 15.29 0.74
C GLU A 133 0.19 14.54 -0.38
N ARG A 134 1.33 13.92 -0.07
CA ARG A 134 2.09 13.11 -1.02
C ARG A 134 1.28 11.91 -1.54
N TYR A 135 0.51 11.22 -0.66
CA TYR A 135 -0.37 10.13 -1.10
C TYR A 135 -1.47 10.62 -2.03
N ILE A 136 -2.13 11.72 -1.70
CA ILE A 136 -3.15 12.33 -2.56
C ILE A 136 -2.58 12.61 -3.96
N GLU A 137 -1.41 13.24 -4.02
CA GLU A 137 -0.75 13.52 -5.30
C GLU A 137 -0.32 12.25 -6.04
N CYS A 138 0.14 11.22 -5.33
CA CYS A 138 0.52 9.95 -5.91
C CYS A 138 -0.71 9.20 -6.46
N PHE A 139 -1.83 9.17 -5.75
CA PHE A 139 -3.08 8.59 -6.26
C PHE A 139 -3.61 9.35 -7.48
N LYS A 140 -3.49 10.68 -7.52
CA LYS A 140 -3.84 11.46 -8.71
C LYS A 140 -2.97 11.11 -9.92
N LYS A 141 -1.70 10.71 -9.74
CA LYS A 141 -0.83 10.28 -10.85
C LYS A 141 -1.35 9.02 -11.56
N VAL A 142 -2.03 8.11 -10.87
CA VAL A 142 -2.57 6.88 -11.49
C VAL A 142 -3.85 7.14 -12.28
N ARG A 143 -4.48 8.30 -12.17
CA ARG A 143 -5.67 8.70 -12.95
C ARG A 143 -5.45 8.70 -14.47
N VAL A 144 -4.20 8.81 -14.92
CA VAL A 144 -3.87 8.75 -16.35
C VAL A 144 -4.03 7.33 -16.93
N ILE A 145 -4.08 6.31 -16.07
CA ILE A 145 -4.26 4.92 -16.47
C ILE A 145 -5.73 4.71 -16.83
N ARG A 146 -5.97 4.34 -18.09
CA ARG A 146 -7.31 4.02 -18.61
C ARG A 146 -7.50 2.51 -18.58
N PRO A 147 -8.26 1.96 -17.62
CA PRO A 147 -8.52 0.52 -17.57
C PRO A 147 -9.41 0.10 -18.74
N ALA A 148 -9.24 -1.14 -19.18
CA ALA A 148 -10.20 -1.77 -20.09
C ALA A 148 -11.55 -1.96 -19.39
N TYR A 149 -12.62 -2.14 -20.21
CA TYR A 149 -13.97 -2.38 -19.68
C TYR A 149 -14.09 -3.80 -19.08
N ASN A 150 -13.55 -3.96 -17.90
CA ASN A 150 -13.56 -5.19 -17.10
C ASN A 150 -13.46 -4.83 -15.61
N ASN A 151 -13.11 -5.80 -14.75
CA ASN A 151 -12.94 -5.60 -13.30
C ASN A 151 -11.90 -4.53 -12.91
N TRP A 152 -11.05 -4.09 -13.81
CA TRP A 152 -10.08 -3.02 -13.54
C TRP A 152 -10.74 -1.67 -13.31
N LEU A 153 -11.97 -1.47 -13.77
CA LEU A 153 -12.77 -0.29 -13.41
C LEU A 153 -12.95 -0.19 -11.89
N LEU A 154 -13.16 -1.33 -11.22
CA LEU A 154 -13.32 -1.36 -9.75
C LEU A 154 -12.05 -0.93 -9.01
N PHE A 155 -10.86 -1.18 -9.55
CA PHE A 155 -9.63 -0.65 -8.96
C PHE A 155 -9.55 0.87 -9.08
N ARG A 156 -9.98 1.42 -10.20
CA ARG A 156 -10.09 2.87 -10.36
C ARG A 156 -11.09 3.46 -9.37
N ASP A 157 -12.26 2.83 -9.26
CA ASP A 157 -13.30 3.27 -8.33
C ASP A 157 -12.82 3.26 -6.87
N MET A 158 -12.01 2.28 -6.49
CA MET A 158 -11.42 2.22 -5.15
C MET A 158 -10.47 3.41 -4.87
N VAL A 159 -9.63 3.77 -5.82
CA VAL A 159 -8.74 4.95 -5.70
C VAL A 159 -9.59 6.23 -5.60
N GLU A 160 -10.62 6.38 -6.43
CA GLU A 160 -11.49 7.55 -6.41
C GLU A 160 -12.34 7.61 -5.12
N ALA A 161 -12.83 6.47 -4.64
CA ALA A 161 -13.55 6.40 -3.36
C ALA A 161 -12.69 6.87 -2.19
N PHE A 162 -11.41 6.46 -2.16
CA PHE A 162 -10.48 6.96 -1.15
C PHE A 162 -10.26 8.48 -1.30
N LEU A 163 -9.95 8.97 -2.50
CA LEU A 163 -9.72 10.40 -2.75
C LEU A 163 -10.94 11.23 -2.34
N LEU A 164 -12.15 10.76 -2.67
CA LEU A 164 -13.40 11.39 -2.26
C LEU A 164 -13.55 11.42 -0.73
N SER A 165 -13.18 10.33 -0.05
CA SER A 165 -13.28 10.22 1.41
C SER A 165 -12.38 11.22 2.16
N VAL A 166 -11.32 11.70 1.51
CA VAL A 166 -10.39 12.70 2.06
C VAL A 166 -10.63 14.11 1.51
N GLY A 167 -11.78 14.33 0.83
CA GLY A 167 -12.24 15.65 0.39
C GLY A 167 -11.78 16.08 -1.00
N GLU A 168 -11.15 15.19 -1.76
CA GLU A 168 -10.74 15.46 -3.13
C GLU A 168 -11.90 15.35 -4.12
N LYS A 169 -11.85 16.12 -5.19
CA LYS A 169 -12.85 16.02 -6.26
C LYS A 169 -12.60 14.74 -7.08
N PRO A 170 -13.65 13.96 -7.38
CA PRO A 170 -13.51 12.78 -8.22
C PRO A 170 -13.09 13.16 -9.63
N ASP A 171 -12.41 12.23 -10.33
CA ASP A 171 -12.18 12.35 -11.77
C ASP A 171 -13.50 12.13 -12.53
N GLY A 172 -13.88 13.08 -13.38
CA GLY A 172 -15.13 13.01 -14.14
C GLY A 172 -15.29 11.75 -15.02
N TYR A 173 -14.19 11.12 -15.39
CA TYR A 173 -14.23 9.86 -16.14
C TYR A 173 -14.61 8.64 -15.26
N ALA A 174 -14.39 8.70 -13.97
CA ALA A 174 -14.76 7.59 -13.07
C ALA A 174 -16.26 7.57 -12.73
N LEU A 175 -16.99 8.65 -13.03
CA LEU A 175 -18.41 8.80 -12.70
C LEU A 175 -19.33 8.61 -13.93
N THR A 176 -18.80 8.30 -15.09
CA THR A 176 -19.54 8.02 -16.33
C THR A 176 -19.51 6.55 -16.70
#